data_1b07d7f908aeef764b2e5dc37caa6452
#
_entry.id   1b07d7f908aeef764b2e5dc37caa6452
#
_cell.length_a   1.000
_cell.length_b   1.000
_cell.length_c   1.000
_cell.angle_alpha   90.00
_cell.angle_beta   90.00
_cell.angle_gamma   90.00
#
_symmetry.space_group_name_H-M   'P 1'
#
loop_
_entity.id
_entity.type
_entity.pdbx_description
1 polymer ?
#
loop_
_entity_poly.entity_id
_entity_poly.type
_entity_poly.pdbx_seq_one_letter_code
_entity_poly.pdbx_strand_id
1 'polypeptide(L)'
;MEISLGHLTKQLAERLNLCHKENNVMNRFPDIEVIFEFNGTRKNPANDGYRPAHLVMDDYLTTGIHHYYGVESIPPNGTAKGTITFLSPESYPHCLWIGKKISIQEGARIVGYATITNIYNPLLNKTGDG
;
A
#
# COMPACT_ATOMS: atom_id res chain seq x y z
N MET A 1 25.09 -2.77 -3.43
CA MET A 1 24.96 -2.80 -3.80
C MET A 1 24.64 -2.98 -3.59
N GLU A 2 23.90 -3.05 -3.46
CA GLU A 2 23.46 -3.19 -3.70
C GLU A 2 23.13 -3.43 -3.12
N ILE A 3 22.76 -3.53 -2.64
CA ILE A 3 22.25 -3.62 -2.49
C ILE A 3 22.02 -3.86 -1.67
N SER A 4 21.61 -3.85 -1.02
CA SER A 4 21.23 -4.09 -0.79
C SER A 4 20.89 -4.34 -0.14
N LEU A 5 20.33 -4.43 0.44
CA LEU A 5 19.92 -4.64 0.39
C LEU A 5 19.74 -5.24 0.77
N GLY A 6 19.45 -5.43 1.36
CA GLY A 6 19.23 -5.82 1.12
C GLY A 6 18.91 -6.43 1.32
N HIS A 7 18.19 -6.49 1.45
CA HIS A 7 18.03 -6.87 0.77
C HIS A 7 17.82 -6.88 0.60
N LEU A 8 17.39 -6.75 1.06
CA LEU A 8 17.24 -6.61 0.15
C LEU A 8 17.58 -6.64 -0.32
N THR A 9 17.37 -6.48 -0.06
CA THR A 9 17.65 -6.30 -1.14
C THR A 9 17.93 -6.68 -1.85
N LYS A 10 17.61 -7.03 -1.93
CA LYS A 10 17.79 -7.16 -3.02
C LYS A 10 17.45 -7.34 -3.55
N GLN A 11 16.86 -7.54 -3.48
CA GLN A 11 16.60 -7.46 -4.36
C GLN A 11 16.75 -6.89 -4.72
N LEU A 12 16.76 -6.52 -4.15
CA LEU A 12 17.01 -5.75 -4.81
C LEU A 12 17.58 -5.50 -5.47
N ALA A 13 17.73 -5.43 -5.49
CA ALA A 13 18.22 -5.02 -6.38
C ALA A 13 18.25 -5.28 -7.23
N GLU A 14 17.96 -5.67 -7.40
CA GLU A 14 17.93 -5.77 -8.30
C GLU A 14 17.70 -5.59 -8.78
N ARG A 15 17.49 -5.49 -8.75
CA ARG A 15 17.26 -5.06 -9.40
C ARG A 15 17.52 -4.20 -9.74
N LEU A 16 17.60 -3.89 -9.69
CA LEU A 16 17.74 -2.99 -10.29
C LEU A 16 17.88 -2.75 -11.27
N ASN A 17 17.72 -2.83 -11.76
CA ASN A 17 17.78 -2.51 -12.81
C ASN A 17 17.33 -2.33 -13.49
N LEU A 18 16.87 -2.38 -13.71
CA LEU A 18 16.41 -2.13 -14.50
C LEU A 18 15.93 -1.54 -14.92
N CYS A 19 15.57 -1.36 -15.03
CA CYS A 19 15.09 -0.79 -15.53
C CYS A 19 14.79 -0.05 -15.71
N HIS A 20 14.61 0.29 -16.01
CA HIS A 20 14.37 1.09 -16.30
C HIS A 20 13.60 1.76 -16.43
N LYS A 21 13.36 1.82 -16.72
CA LYS A 21 12.64 2.36 -17.03
C LYS A 21 11.75 2.78 -16.63
N GLU A 22 11.41 2.97 -16.59
CA GLU A 22 10.58 3.35 -16.31
C GLU A 22 10.26 3.69 -15.25
N ASN A 23 10.22 4.14 -14.80
CA ASN A 23 9.87 4.75 -13.79
C ASN A 23 8.51 4.90 -13.55
N ASN A 24 7.70 3.97 -13.65
CA ASN A 24 6.35 4.06 -13.28
C ASN A 24 6.21 3.75 -11.83
N VAL A 25 5.02 3.93 -11.30
CA VAL A 25 4.75 3.78 -9.88
C VAL A 25 5.00 2.37 -9.42
N MET A 26 4.95 1.38 -10.27
CA MET A 26 5.20 0.01 -9.90
C MET A 26 6.63 -0.26 -9.47
N ASN A 27 7.54 0.66 -9.80
CA ASN A 27 8.95 0.53 -9.42
C ASN A 27 9.30 1.29 -8.16
N ARG A 28 8.33 1.92 -7.51
CA ARG A 28 8.58 2.65 -6.28
C ARG A 28 8.61 1.68 -5.11
N PHE A 29 9.30 2.06 -4.06
CA PHE A 29 9.18 1.38 -2.78
C PHE A 29 7.76 1.61 -2.23
N PRO A 30 7.21 0.65 -1.51
CA PRO A 30 5.90 0.85 -0.90
C PRO A 30 5.94 1.97 0.12
N ASP A 31 4.80 2.59 0.31
CA ASP A 31 4.67 3.70 1.25
C ASP A 31 4.35 3.21 2.67
N ILE A 32 3.49 2.21 2.78
CA ILE A 32 3.08 1.68 4.08
C ILE A 32 2.93 0.16 4.03
N GLU A 33 3.01 -0.44 5.22
CA GLU A 33 2.67 -1.85 5.40
C GLU A 33 1.37 -1.91 6.19
N VAL A 34 0.49 -2.84 5.83
CA VAL A 34 -0.85 -2.91 6.41
C VAL A 34 -1.30 -4.35 6.55
N ILE A 35 -2.36 -4.54 7.35
CA ILE A 35 -3.15 -5.76 7.33
C ILE A 35 -4.44 -5.43 6.60
N PHE A 36 -4.68 -6.12 5.49
CA PHE A 36 -5.90 -5.96 4.69
C PHE A 36 -7.00 -6.86 5.24
N GLU A 37 -8.20 -6.32 5.39
CA GLU A 37 -9.36 -7.07 5.84
C GLU A 37 -10.53 -6.74 4.93
N PHE A 38 -10.91 -7.66 4.05
CA PHE A 38 -12.03 -7.47 3.14
C PHE A 38 -13.32 -7.92 3.84
N ASN A 39 -14.43 -7.27 3.54
CA ASN A 39 -15.68 -7.42 4.28
C ASN A 39 -16.75 -8.26 3.60
N GLY A 40 -16.40 -8.93 2.49
CA GLY A 40 -17.35 -9.80 1.77
C GLY A 40 -18.16 -9.09 0.71
N THR A 41 -17.98 -7.77 0.55
CA THR A 41 -18.78 -6.98 -0.40
C THR A 41 -18.39 -7.26 -1.84
N ARG A 42 -17.11 -7.49 -2.11
CA ARG A 42 -16.66 -7.80 -3.46
C ARG A 42 -17.13 -9.20 -3.85
N LYS A 43 -17.39 -9.39 -5.15
CA LYS A 43 -17.75 -10.71 -5.65
C LYS A 43 -16.51 -11.56 -5.92
N ASN A 44 -15.43 -10.93 -6.33
CA ASN A 44 -14.23 -11.63 -6.77
C ASN A 44 -13.08 -11.36 -5.82
N PRO A 45 -12.09 -12.28 -5.75
CA PRO A 45 -10.89 -12.02 -4.95
C PRO A 45 -10.16 -10.78 -5.45
N ALA A 46 -9.42 -10.13 -4.55
CA ALA A 46 -8.56 -9.01 -4.89
C ALA A 46 -7.18 -9.57 -5.24
N ASN A 47 -6.74 -9.34 -6.46
CA ASN A 47 -5.44 -9.85 -6.91
C ASN A 47 -4.32 -8.90 -6.55
N ASP A 48 -3.12 -9.44 -6.42
CA ASP A 48 -1.93 -8.62 -6.23
C ASP A 48 -1.88 -7.56 -7.33
N GLY A 49 -1.61 -6.32 -6.98
CA GLY A 49 -1.66 -5.20 -7.92
C GLY A 49 -3.00 -4.49 -7.97
N TYR A 50 -3.97 -4.94 -7.18
CA TYR A 50 -5.30 -4.29 -7.07
C TYR A 50 -5.12 -2.80 -6.72
N ARG A 51 -5.90 -1.94 -7.35
CA ARG A 51 -5.77 -0.49 -7.23
C ARG A 51 -7.06 0.20 -6.79
N PRO A 52 -7.51 -0.05 -5.59
CA PRO A 52 -8.73 0.62 -5.10
C PRO A 52 -8.41 2.02 -4.57
N ALA A 53 -9.46 2.72 -4.16
CA ALA A 53 -9.32 3.99 -3.46
C ALA A 53 -9.22 3.75 -1.97
N HIS A 54 -8.59 4.67 -1.28
CA HIS A 54 -8.47 4.67 0.18
C HIS A 54 -8.79 6.05 0.70
N LEU A 55 -9.58 6.10 1.76
CA LEU A 55 -9.85 7.36 2.44
C LEU A 55 -8.73 7.56 3.46
N VAL A 56 -7.73 8.33 3.10
CA VAL A 56 -6.54 8.50 3.94
C VAL A 56 -6.71 9.60 4.98
N MET A 57 -7.60 10.55 4.72
CA MET A 57 -8.02 11.56 5.69
C MET A 57 -9.41 12.02 5.28
N ASP A 58 -10.05 12.81 6.12
CA ASP A 58 -11.43 13.23 5.88
C ASP A 58 -11.56 13.84 4.49
N ASP A 59 -12.52 13.35 3.74
CA ASP A 59 -12.86 13.86 2.42
C ASP A 59 -11.75 13.73 1.37
N TYR A 60 -10.75 12.89 1.60
CA TYR A 60 -9.70 12.71 0.61
C TYR A 60 -9.49 11.22 0.28
N LEU A 61 -9.96 10.84 -0.90
CA LEU A 61 -9.74 9.50 -1.44
C LEU A 61 -8.53 9.52 -2.35
N THR A 62 -7.69 8.51 -2.23
CA THR A 62 -6.52 8.37 -3.08
C THR A 62 -6.38 6.92 -3.53
N THR A 63 -5.79 6.72 -4.69
CA THR A 63 -5.56 5.38 -5.21
C THR A 63 -4.27 4.81 -4.65
N GLY A 64 -4.33 3.58 -4.20
CA GLY A 64 -3.15 2.84 -3.77
C GLY A 64 -3.05 1.52 -4.50
N ILE A 65 -1.83 1.04 -4.69
CA ILE A 65 -1.55 -0.23 -5.33
C ILE A 65 -1.22 -1.24 -4.25
N HIS A 66 -1.95 -2.32 -4.20
CA HIS A 66 -1.77 -3.36 -3.19
C HIS A 66 -0.75 -4.39 -3.63
N HIS A 67 0.10 -4.78 -2.70
CA HIS A 67 0.97 -5.94 -2.86
C HIS A 67 0.75 -6.84 -1.64
N TYR A 68 0.48 -8.11 -1.86
CA TYR A 68 0.15 -9.06 -0.78
C TYR A 68 1.33 -9.99 -0.52
N TYR A 69 1.66 -10.22 0.75
CA TYR A 69 2.76 -11.10 1.11
C TYR A 69 2.30 -12.56 1.02
N GLY A 70 3.04 -13.34 0.25
CA GLY A 70 2.86 -14.79 0.25
C GLY A 70 1.62 -15.33 -0.43
N VAL A 71 0.78 -14.45 -0.99
CA VAL A 71 -0.41 -14.88 -1.72
C VAL A 71 -0.60 -14.02 -2.96
N GLU A 72 -1.24 -14.58 -3.97
CA GLU A 72 -1.51 -13.83 -5.20
C GLU A 72 -2.83 -13.11 -5.14
N SER A 73 -3.71 -13.51 -4.25
CA SER A 73 -5.02 -12.86 -4.12
C SER A 73 -5.56 -13.06 -2.72
N ILE A 74 -6.52 -12.22 -2.36
CA ILE A 74 -7.24 -12.32 -1.09
C ILE A 74 -8.71 -12.55 -1.40
N PRO A 75 -9.36 -13.56 -0.81
CA PRO A 75 -10.79 -13.80 -1.02
C PRO A 75 -11.64 -12.58 -0.61
N PRO A 76 -12.88 -12.48 -1.09
CA PRO A 76 -13.73 -11.30 -0.80
C PRO A 76 -13.93 -10.99 0.68
N ASN A 77 -13.83 -11.96 1.58
CA ASN A 77 -13.90 -11.70 3.01
C ASN A 77 -12.66 -12.21 3.75
N GLY A 78 -11.53 -12.24 3.04
CA GLY A 78 -10.27 -12.71 3.61
C GLY A 78 -9.41 -11.60 4.15
N THR A 79 -8.28 -11.98 4.72
CA THR A 79 -7.29 -11.07 5.26
C THR A 79 -5.91 -11.47 4.78
N ALA A 80 -5.01 -10.50 4.70
CA ALA A 80 -3.60 -10.77 4.42
C ALA A 80 -2.79 -9.54 4.81
N LYS A 81 -1.51 -9.75 5.01
CA LYS A 81 -0.58 -8.65 5.26
C LYS A 81 0.07 -8.26 3.93
N GLY A 82 0.38 -7.02 3.77
CA GLY A 82 1.04 -6.55 2.55
C GLY A 82 1.35 -5.08 2.62
N THR A 83 1.50 -4.47 1.45
CA THR A 83 1.88 -3.07 1.36
C THR A 83 0.94 -2.31 0.46
N ILE A 84 0.94 -0.98 0.61
CA ILE A 84 0.25 -0.08 -0.31
C ILE A 84 1.27 0.93 -0.82
N THR A 85 1.29 1.14 -2.13
CA THR A 85 2.05 2.19 -2.77
C THR A 85 1.04 3.21 -3.31
N PHE A 86 1.06 4.41 -2.77
CA PHE A 86 0.12 5.46 -3.19
C PHE A 86 0.61 6.15 -4.45
N LEU A 87 -0.32 6.63 -5.26
CA LEU A 87 0.04 7.31 -6.50
C LEU A 87 0.58 8.72 -6.25
N SER A 88 0.07 9.41 -5.24
CA SER A 88 0.41 10.82 -5.00
C SER A 88 0.57 11.12 -3.52
N PRO A 89 1.51 10.47 -2.83
CA PRO A 89 1.63 10.64 -1.38
C PRO A 89 1.95 12.08 -0.98
N GLU A 90 2.59 12.84 -1.86
CA GLU A 90 2.93 14.23 -1.59
C GLU A 90 1.70 15.14 -1.47
N SER A 91 0.54 14.67 -1.91
CA SER A 91 -0.69 15.47 -1.84
C SER A 91 -1.35 15.43 -0.47
N TYR A 92 -0.93 14.52 0.42
CA TYR A 92 -1.53 14.38 1.75
C TYR A 92 -0.48 14.02 2.79
N PRO A 93 0.50 14.87 2.99
CA PRO A 93 1.59 14.57 3.93
C PRO A 93 1.11 14.53 5.35
N HIS A 94 1.78 13.75 6.18
CA HIS A 94 1.60 13.74 7.63
C HIS A 94 0.19 13.35 8.10
N CYS A 95 -0.48 12.48 7.34
CA CYS A 95 -1.85 12.10 7.66
C CYS A 95 -1.98 10.69 8.23
N LEU A 96 -0.90 9.92 8.31
CA LEU A 96 -0.98 8.52 8.70
C LEU A 96 -0.19 8.24 9.97
N TRP A 97 -0.59 7.20 10.68
CA TRP A 97 0.12 6.73 11.88
C TRP A 97 -0.12 5.22 12.01
N ILE A 98 0.75 4.56 12.76
CA ILE A 98 0.64 3.13 13.00
C ILE A 98 -0.63 2.86 13.80
N GLY A 99 -1.40 1.90 13.36
CA GLY A 99 -2.68 1.56 13.95
C GLY A 99 -3.88 2.24 13.31
N LYS A 100 -3.64 3.25 12.43
CA LYS A 100 -4.75 3.88 11.73
C LYS A 100 -5.37 2.88 10.76
N LYS A 101 -6.69 2.88 10.70
CA LYS A 101 -7.44 2.01 9.78
C LYS A 101 -8.00 2.89 8.68
N ILE A 102 -7.62 2.59 7.44
CA ILE A 102 -8.12 3.33 6.28
C ILE A 102 -9.02 2.41 5.47
N SER A 103 -10.01 3.00 4.79
CA SER A 103 -10.95 2.22 4.02
C SER A 103 -10.32 1.71 2.73
N ILE A 104 -10.88 0.63 2.19
CA ILE A 104 -10.62 0.15 0.85
C ILE A 104 -11.93 0.32 0.10
N GLN A 105 -11.93 1.12 -0.96
CA GLN A 105 -13.18 1.50 -1.62
C GLN A 105 -13.13 1.32 -3.13
N GLU A 106 -14.28 0.93 -3.67
CA GLU A 106 -14.52 0.94 -5.12
C GLU A 106 -15.61 1.99 -5.34
N GLY A 107 -15.20 3.19 -5.76
CA GLY A 107 -16.09 4.33 -5.76
C GLY A 107 -16.49 4.66 -4.32
N ALA A 108 -17.77 4.77 -4.06
CA ALA A 108 -18.29 5.05 -2.73
C ALA A 108 -18.48 3.80 -1.88
N ARG A 109 -18.29 2.62 -2.47
CA ARG A 109 -18.58 1.36 -1.78
C ARG A 109 -17.35 0.89 -1.01
N ILE A 110 -17.50 0.69 0.28
CA ILE A 110 -16.40 0.19 1.12
C ILE A 110 -16.37 -1.33 1.01
N VAL A 111 -15.22 -1.87 0.59
CA VAL A 111 -15.05 -3.32 0.42
C VAL A 111 -14.14 -3.93 1.49
N GLY A 112 -13.53 -3.08 2.34
CA GLY A 112 -12.68 -3.55 3.41
C GLY A 112 -11.93 -2.42 4.06
N TYR A 113 -10.95 -2.79 4.87
CA TYR A 113 -10.10 -1.82 5.59
C TYR A 113 -8.67 -2.31 5.60
N ALA A 114 -7.76 -1.36 5.72
CA ALA A 114 -6.34 -1.65 5.87
C ALA A 114 -5.86 -0.97 7.15
N THR A 115 -5.28 -1.75 8.05
CA THR A 115 -4.75 -1.25 9.31
C THR A 115 -3.24 -1.09 9.17
N ILE A 116 -2.72 0.10 9.40
CA ILE A 116 -1.31 0.42 9.17
C ILE A 116 -0.46 -0.20 10.25
N THR A 117 0.54 -0.99 9.85
CA THR A 117 1.48 -1.62 10.77
C THR A 117 2.88 -1.03 10.66
N ASN A 118 3.19 -0.34 9.56
CA ASN A 118 4.48 0.32 9.41
C ASN A 118 4.34 1.42 8.36
N ILE A 119 5.14 2.47 8.48
CA ILE A 119 5.16 3.58 7.53
C ILE A 119 6.58 3.70 7.00
N TYR A 120 6.75 3.35 5.73
CA TYR A 120 8.07 3.39 5.10
C TYR A 120 8.37 4.76 4.49
N ASN A 121 7.33 5.48 4.09
CA ASN A 121 7.49 6.82 3.52
C ASN A 121 7.31 7.85 4.64
N PRO A 122 8.39 8.47 5.12
CA PRO A 122 8.30 9.37 6.26
C PRO A 122 7.44 10.61 5.99
N LEU A 123 7.23 10.95 4.72
CA LEU A 123 6.37 12.06 4.35
C LEU A 123 4.95 11.87 4.85
N LEU A 124 4.48 10.63 4.91
CA LEU A 124 3.11 10.32 5.33
C LEU A 124 2.94 10.26 6.83
N ASN A 125 4.04 10.10 7.56
CA ASN A 125 3.97 9.89 9.00
C ASN A 125 3.49 11.15 9.69
N LYS A 126 2.51 11.00 10.57
CA LYS A 126 2.03 12.10 11.39
C LYS A 126 3.17 12.56 12.28
N THR A 127 3.53 13.82 12.21
CA THR A 127 4.64 14.29 12.99
C THR A 127 4.21 14.56 14.35
N GLY A 128 4.69 14.35 15.05
CA GLY A 128 4.33 14.71 16.28
C GLY A 128 5.43 15.05 17.10
N ASP A 129 5.50 14.82 16.69
CA ASP A 129 6.17 14.63 16.85
C ASP A 129 6.49 14.39 17.04
N GLY A 130 6.50 14.42 17.00
CA GLY A 130 6.53 14.23 16.97
C GLY A 130 6.20 14.14 16.85
#